data_331ff9337fc33b5cd6d8a629d44b48da
#
_entry.id   331ff9337fc33b5cd6d8a629d44b48da
#
_cell.length_a   1.000
_cell.length_b   1.000
_cell.length_c   1.000
_cell.angle_alpha   90.00
_cell.angle_beta   90.00
_cell.angle_gamma   90.00
#
_symmetry.space_group_name_H-M   'P 1'
#
loop_
_entity.id
_entity.type
_entity.pdbx_description
1 polymer ?
#
loop_
_entity_poly.entity_id
_entity_poly.type
_entity_poly.pdbx_seq_one_letter_code
_entity_poly.pdbx_strand_id
1 'polypeptide(L)'
;MKVPSPIFLCIVAAIIISSPAATAQSGSVQFTARITPSGGVDEPVRSFPFYLLRKSYADIEREAAGTFPGPDTDSFINTLDVSPELKKWMKRNQCVNLTGEEFFKKLKIDDVLDVPEFFSAYVERMTGDTTVVFPTPKYKAEDKTKDPEKYARLKKLYYDAVHAFLVQNPKSTDSIDMALEGVNPGHKWETLRAQDNVELDRHTAELAQGTYLAARIETDVQGEGFLRGLPAGNYWLSSLNIPATAGDARALWDVPVVIRPGQTTYVALSSINSVAHPHAKP
;
A
#
# COMPACT_ATOMS: atom_id res chain seq x y z
N MET A 1 15.37 93.09 -35.74
CA MET A 1 15.31 91.92 -36.64
C MET A 1 15.25 90.68 -35.79
N LYS A 2 14.11 90.05 -35.73
CA LYS A 2 13.86 88.80 -35.01
C LYS A 2 13.85 87.63 -36.03
N VAL A 3 14.71 86.69 -35.80
CA VAL A 3 14.80 85.40 -36.61
C VAL A 3 13.88 84.37 -35.95
N PRO A 4 12.98 83.69 -36.69
CA PRO A 4 12.14 82.63 -36.12
C PRO A 4 12.91 81.30 -36.10
N SER A 5 12.83 80.57 -35.02
CA SER A 5 13.32 79.21 -34.79
C SER A 5 12.43 78.13 -35.46
N PRO A 6 12.94 77.13 -36.09
CA PRO A 6 12.13 76.04 -36.64
C PRO A 6 11.76 75.03 -35.58
N ILE A 7 10.48 74.74 -35.46
CA ILE A 7 9.93 73.64 -34.64
C ILE A 7 10.16 72.32 -35.36
N PHE A 8 10.98 71.44 -34.75
CA PHE A 8 11.16 70.05 -35.21
C PHE A 8 10.03 69.19 -34.66
N LEU A 9 9.14 68.76 -35.58
CA LEU A 9 8.06 67.82 -35.28
C LEU A 9 8.59 66.40 -35.34
N CYS A 10 8.86 65.76 -34.15
CA CYS A 10 9.18 64.36 -34.06
C CYS A 10 7.92 63.52 -34.16
N ILE A 11 7.70 62.87 -35.30
CA ILE A 11 6.66 61.83 -35.48
C ILE A 11 7.21 60.54 -34.90
N VAL A 12 6.71 60.16 -33.71
CA VAL A 12 6.97 58.82 -33.12
C VAL A 12 6.02 57.84 -33.74
N ALA A 13 6.50 57.04 -34.71
CA ALA A 13 5.75 55.93 -35.28
C ALA A 13 5.71 54.79 -34.23
N ALA A 14 4.58 54.58 -33.54
CA ALA A 14 4.33 53.46 -32.67
C ALA A 14 4.17 52.21 -33.53
N ILE A 15 5.21 51.37 -33.61
CA ILE A 15 5.15 50.03 -34.19
C ILE A 15 4.39 49.12 -33.21
N ILE A 16 3.09 48.90 -33.45
CA ILE A 16 2.32 47.87 -32.73
C ILE A 16 2.82 46.51 -33.23
N ILE A 17 3.73 45.87 -32.46
CA ILE A 17 4.09 44.48 -32.67
C ILE A 17 2.90 43.65 -32.16
N SER A 18 1.97 43.30 -33.03
CA SER A 18 0.98 42.26 -32.76
C SER A 18 1.71 40.93 -32.70
N SER A 19 2.07 40.50 -31.49
CA SER A 19 2.53 39.13 -31.23
C SER A 19 1.39 38.20 -31.71
N PRO A 20 1.64 37.28 -32.66
CA PRO A 20 0.64 36.27 -32.98
C PRO A 20 0.39 35.49 -31.70
N ALA A 21 -0.81 35.50 -31.17
CA ALA A 21 -1.23 34.59 -30.12
C ALA A 21 -0.93 33.21 -30.66
N ALA A 22 0.04 32.54 -30.07
CA ALA A 22 0.36 31.14 -30.39
C ALA A 22 -0.92 30.34 -30.07
N THR A 23 -1.75 30.11 -31.08
CA THR A 23 -2.86 29.18 -30.95
C THR A 23 -2.25 27.84 -30.62
N ALA A 24 -2.40 27.42 -29.36
CA ALA A 24 -1.95 26.10 -28.93
C ALA A 24 -2.57 25.08 -29.88
N GLN A 25 -1.77 24.53 -30.79
CA GLN A 25 -2.23 23.56 -31.78
C GLN A 25 -2.74 22.35 -31.01
N SER A 26 -4.04 22.09 -31.12
CA SER A 26 -4.69 20.96 -30.46
C SER A 26 -4.59 19.69 -31.31
N GLY A 27 -4.52 18.55 -30.64
CA GLY A 27 -4.65 17.22 -31.25
C GLY A 27 -5.86 16.48 -30.70
N SER A 28 -5.96 15.22 -31.03
CA SER A 28 -7.01 14.32 -30.55
C SER A 28 -6.45 12.94 -30.17
N VAL A 29 -7.20 12.21 -29.36
CA VAL A 29 -6.95 10.80 -29.08
C VAL A 29 -8.20 9.99 -29.36
N GLN A 30 -8.05 8.89 -30.06
CA GLN A 30 -9.07 7.85 -30.22
C GLN A 30 -8.51 6.56 -29.63
N PHE A 31 -9.33 5.86 -28.84
CA PHE A 31 -8.90 4.61 -28.25
C PHE A 31 -10.00 3.57 -28.29
N THR A 32 -9.58 2.30 -28.20
CA THR A 32 -10.47 1.15 -28.00
C THR A 32 -10.07 0.44 -26.72
N ALA A 33 -11.03 -0.02 -25.94
CA ALA A 33 -10.79 -0.78 -24.71
C ALA A 33 -11.48 -2.15 -24.79
N ARG A 34 -10.70 -3.21 -24.69
CA ARG A 34 -11.18 -4.60 -24.77
C ARG A 34 -10.48 -5.47 -23.72
N ILE A 35 -11.23 -6.43 -23.20
CA ILE A 35 -10.74 -7.42 -22.21
C ILE A 35 -11.01 -8.82 -22.76
N THR A 36 -10.05 -9.72 -22.60
CA THR A 36 -10.20 -11.13 -22.96
C THR A 36 -10.54 -11.92 -21.70
N PRO A 37 -11.79 -12.42 -21.52
CA PRO A 37 -12.14 -13.35 -20.45
C PRO A 37 -11.39 -14.69 -20.57
N SER A 38 -11.32 -15.45 -19.49
CA SER A 38 -10.67 -16.78 -19.50
C SER A 38 -11.38 -17.72 -20.50
N GLY A 39 -10.65 -18.09 -21.55
CA GLY A 39 -11.17 -18.96 -22.62
C GLY A 39 -12.17 -18.32 -23.58
N GLY A 40 -12.30 -16.99 -23.57
CA GLY A 40 -13.24 -16.21 -24.35
C GLY A 40 -12.63 -15.43 -25.51
N VAL A 41 -13.50 -14.71 -26.20
CA VAL A 41 -13.16 -13.73 -27.25
C VAL A 41 -13.07 -12.35 -26.61
N ASP A 42 -12.26 -11.46 -27.17
CA ASP A 42 -12.15 -10.08 -26.73
C ASP A 42 -13.50 -9.36 -26.65
N GLU A 43 -13.87 -8.91 -25.48
CA GLU A 43 -15.10 -8.17 -25.24
C GLU A 43 -14.84 -6.68 -25.10
N PRO A 44 -15.70 -5.80 -25.67
CA PRO A 44 -15.56 -4.36 -25.51
C PRO A 44 -15.90 -3.92 -24.09
N VAL A 45 -15.10 -3.02 -23.53
CA VAL A 45 -15.36 -2.34 -22.25
C VAL A 45 -16.36 -1.21 -22.51
N ARG A 46 -17.63 -1.41 -22.14
CA ARG A 46 -18.77 -0.55 -22.49
C ARG A 46 -19.10 0.42 -21.35
N SER A 47 -19.46 1.65 -21.71
CA SER A 47 -19.95 2.67 -20.75
C SER A 47 -19.04 2.81 -19.52
N PHE A 48 -17.74 2.76 -19.75
CA PHE A 48 -16.74 2.78 -18.70
C PHE A 48 -15.96 4.11 -18.75
N PRO A 49 -15.74 4.78 -17.59
CA PRO A 49 -15.04 6.05 -17.54
C PRO A 49 -13.53 5.86 -17.68
N PHE A 50 -12.93 6.61 -18.59
CA PHE A 50 -11.49 6.79 -18.72
C PHE A 50 -11.10 8.24 -18.45
N TYR A 51 -9.92 8.43 -17.91
CA TYR A 51 -9.38 9.72 -17.52
C TYR A 51 -8.06 9.98 -18.24
N LEU A 52 -7.96 11.11 -18.90
CA LEU A 52 -6.71 11.57 -19.49
C LEU A 52 -6.00 12.43 -18.44
N LEU A 53 -4.86 11.96 -17.95
CA LEU A 53 -4.10 12.59 -16.87
C LEU A 53 -2.80 13.22 -17.41
N ARG A 54 -2.34 14.29 -16.77
CA ARG A 54 -1.04 14.92 -17.06
C ARG A 54 0.15 14.23 -16.42
N LYS A 55 -0.11 13.21 -15.58
CA LYS A 55 0.89 12.43 -14.86
C LYS A 55 0.38 10.98 -14.76
N SER A 56 1.28 9.98 -14.69
CA SER A 56 0.85 8.59 -14.52
C SER A 56 0.10 8.40 -13.18
N TYR A 57 -0.88 7.52 -13.16
CA TYR A 57 -1.60 7.23 -11.91
C TYR A 57 -0.67 6.65 -10.85
N ALA A 58 0.29 5.81 -11.25
CA ALA A 58 1.31 5.27 -10.36
C ALA A 58 2.22 6.36 -9.74
N ASP A 59 2.54 7.42 -10.47
CA ASP A 59 3.31 8.55 -9.92
C ASP A 59 2.47 9.44 -9.00
N ILE A 60 1.16 9.56 -9.29
CA ILE A 60 0.22 10.28 -8.43
C ILE A 60 0.03 9.52 -7.11
N GLU A 61 -0.10 8.19 -7.17
CA GLU A 61 -0.19 7.33 -5.98
C GLU A 61 1.05 7.47 -5.09
N ARG A 62 2.24 7.48 -5.71
CA ARG A 62 3.50 7.69 -4.96
C ARG A 62 3.57 9.08 -4.32
N GLU A 63 3.06 10.11 -4.99
CA GLU A 63 2.96 11.46 -4.44
C GLU A 63 1.95 11.50 -3.28
N ALA A 64 0.78 10.91 -3.45
CA ALA A 64 -0.25 10.81 -2.41
C ALA A 64 0.27 10.06 -1.18
N ALA A 65 0.96 8.93 -1.35
CA ALA A 65 1.59 8.18 -0.27
C ALA A 65 2.66 8.99 0.49
N GLY A 66 3.36 9.91 -0.19
CA GLY A 66 4.32 10.81 0.44
C GLY A 66 3.68 11.87 1.36
N THR A 67 2.41 12.21 1.10
CA THR A 67 1.65 13.19 1.90
C THR A 67 0.66 12.54 2.88
N PHE A 68 0.36 11.28 2.66
CA PHE A 68 -0.56 10.46 3.47
C PHE A 68 0.21 9.26 4.02
N PRO A 69 1.00 9.44 5.11
CA PRO A 69 1.75 8.35 5.70
C PRO A 69 0.79 7.32 6.30
N GLY A 70 0.96 6.07 5.93
CA GLY A 70 0.20 4.96 6.47
C GLY A 70 0.38 4.78 7.99
N PRO A 71 -0.32 3.81 8.60
CA PRO A 71 -0.28 3.60 10.03
C PRO A 71 1.14 3.23 10.48
N ASP A 72 1.64 3.95 11.48
CA ASP A 72 2.94 3.68 12.07
C ASP A 72 2.91 2.42 12.94
N THR A 73 3.72 1.44 12.58
CA THR A 73 3.80 0.14 13.26
C THR A 73 4.18 0.28 14.74
N ASP A 74 5.13 1.17 15.06
CA ASP A 74 5.60 1.37 16.43
C ASP A 74 4.53 2.02 17.30
N SER A 75 3.80 3.00 16.75
CA SER A 75 2.66 3.62 17.41
C SER A 75 1.55 2.59 17.66
N PHE A 76 1.22 1.76 16.68
CA PHE A 76 0.25 0.68 16.85
C PHE A 76 0.66 -0.29 17.97
N ILE A 77 1.92 -0.78 17.97
CA ILE A 77 2.44 -1.69 19.00
C ILE A 77 2.33 -1.04 20.39
N ASN A 78 2.55 0.27 20.53
CA ASN A 78 2.43 0.96 21.80
C ASN A 78 1.01 0.92 22.38
N THR A 79 -0.03 0.86 21.54
CA THR A 79 -1.44 0.80 21.98
C THR A 79 -1.89 -0.57 22.47
N LEU A 80 -1.12 -1.63 22.22
CA LEU A 80 -1.49 -2.99 22.57
C LEU A 80 -1.49 -3.20 24.09
N ASP A 81 -2.44 -3.99 24.59
CA ASP A 81 -2.50 -4.43 25.98
C ASP A 81 -1.74 -5.76 26.15
N VAL A 82 -0.43 -5.68 26.07
CA VAL A 82 0.50 -6.80 26.20
C VAL A 82 1.75 -6.35 26.98
N SER A 83 2.60 -7.30 27.40
CA SER A 83 3.80 -6.98 28.17
C SER A 83 4.76 -6.03 27.44
N PRO A 84 5.54 -5.24 28.18
CA PRO A 84 6.61 -4.43 27.61
C PRO A 84 7.63 -5.24 26.81
N GLU A 85 7.89 -6.48 27.24
CA GLU A 85 8.82 -7.42 26.60
C GLU A 85 8.30 -7.84 25.22
N LEU A 86 7.01 -8.16 25.10
CA LEU A 86 6.39 -8.51 23.82
C LEU A 86 6.37 -7.30 22.88
N LYS A 87 6.03 -6.10 23.36
CA LYS A 87 6.13 -4.87 22.56
C LYS A 87 7.55 -4.64 22.03
N LYS A 88 8.55 -4.82 22.89
CA LYS A 88 9.96 -4.68 22.51
C LYS A 88 10.36 -5.74 21.46
N TRP A 89 9.89 -6.98 21.63
CA TRP A 89 10.15 -8.06 20.68
C TRP A 89 9.53 -7.75 19.31
N MET A 90 8.24 -7.34 19.26
CA MET A 90 7.55 -6.97 18.03
C MET A 90 8.28 -5.86 17.26
N LYS A 91 8.69 -4.80 17.96
CA LYS A 91 9.43 -3.67 17.36
C LYS A 91 10.79 -4.10 16.82
N ARG A 92 11.58 -4.82 17.64
CA ARG A 92 12.92 -5.31 17.24
C ARG A 92 12.87 -6.19 16.00
N ASN A 93 11.85 -7.05 15.89
CA ASN A 93 11.70 -8.01 14.82
C ASN A 93 10.81 -7.51 13.67
N GLN A 94 10.22 -6.31 13.78
CA GLN A 94 9.25 -5.78 12.82
C GLN A 94 8.16 -6.83 12.51
N CYS A 95 7.61 -7.45 13.56
CA CYS A 95 6.68 -8.56 13.48
C CYS A 95 5.48 -8.33 14.39
N VAL A 96 4.35 -8.02 13.81
CA VAL A 96 3.09 -7.77 14.53
C VAL A 96 2.23 -9.03 14.57
N ASN A 97 2.28 -9.83 13.51
CA ASN A 97 1.54 -11.09 13.46
C ASN A 97 2.35 -12.21 14.14
N LEU A 98 1.78 -12.82 15.16
CA LEU A 98 2.41 -13.86 15.97
C LEU A 98 2.09 -15.28 15.46
N THR A 99 1.79 -15.42 14.16
CA THR A 99 1.51 -16.72 13.52
C THR A 99 2.22 -16.83 12.18
N GLY A 100 2.36 -18.06 11.71
CA GLY A 100 2.88 -18.36 10.38
C GLY A 100 4.40 -18.30 10.26
N GLU A 101 4.87 -18.55 9.04
CA GLU A 101 6.30 -18.78 8.75
C GLU A 101 7.19 -17.60 9.14
N GLU A 102 6.72 -16.36 8.93
CA GLU A 102 7.51 -15.16 9.26
C GLU A 102 7.75 -15.03 10.76
N PHE A 103 6.75 -15.32 11.59
CA PHE A 103 6.88 -15.34 13.04
C PHE A 103 7.92 -16.37 13.47
N PHE A 104 7.80 -17.62 13.00
CA PHE A 104 8.73 -18.69 13.39
C PHE A 104 10.17 -18.44 12.93
N LYS A 105 10.39 -17.79 11.81
CA LYS A 105 11.74 -17.38 11.37
C LYS A 105 12.40 -16.36 12.31
N LYS A 106 11.60 -15.58 13.03
CA LYS A 106 12.08 -14.51 13.93
C LYS A 106 12.15 -14.95 15.39
N LEU A 107 11.40 -15.99 15.77
CA LEU A 107 11.35 -16.50 17.13
C LEU A 107 12.64 -17.26 17.46
N LYS A 108 13.29 -16.88 18.56
CA LYS A 108 14.47 -17.56 19.10
C LYS A 108 14.14 -18.25 20.43
N ILE A 109 14.92 -19.25 20.81
CA ILE A 109 14.76 -19.97 22.09
C ILE A 109 14.76 -19.01 23.28
N ASP A 110 15.68 -18.05 23.30
CA ASP A 110 15.76 -17.07 24.39
C ASP A 110 14.51 -16.18 24.44
N ASP A 111 13.92 -15.84 23.28
CA ASP A 111 12.69 -15.04 23.24
C ASP A 111 11.53 -15.76 23.95
N VAL A 112 11.47 -17.11 23.86
CA VAL A 112 10.43 -17.91 24.55
C VAL A 112 10.51 -17.76 26.07
N LEU A 113 11.71 -17.57 26.60
CA LEU A 113 11.92 -17.39 28.05
C LEU A 113 11.77 -15.93 28.50
N ASP A 114 12.19 -15.00 27.64
CA ASP A 114 12.27 -13.57 27.97
C ASP A 114 10.93 -12.85 27.83
N VAL A 115 10.02 -13.34 26.94
CA VAL A 115 8.72 -12.75 26.69
C VAL A 115 7.64 -13.50 27.47
N PRO A 116 6.96 -12.89 28.43
CA PRO A 116 5.98 -13.56 29.30
C PRO A 116 4.88 -14.30 28.55
N GLU A 117 4.36 -13.73 27.47
CA GLU A 117 3.32 -14.33 26.63
C GLU A 117 3.84 -15.57 25.91
N PHE A 118 5.05 -15.54 25.38
CA PHE A 118 5.67 -16.70 24.73
C PHE A 118 5.96 -17.81 25.73
N PHE A 119 6.46 -17.45 26.91
CA PHE A 119 6.67 -18.41 27.96
C PHE A 119 5.37 -19.09 28.42
N SER A 120 4.33 -18.31 28.62
CA SER A 120 3.01 -18.83 29.02
C SER A 120 2.43 -19.75 27.97
N ALA A 121 2.44 -19.32 26.70
CA ALA A 121 1.95 -20.11 25.57
C ALA A 121 2.76 -21.43 25.40
N TYR A 122 4.08 -21.37 25.57
CA TYR A 122 4.93 -22.54 25.50
C TYR A 122 4.63 -23.53 26.62
N VAL A 123 4.54 -23.05 27.86
CA VAL A 123 4.21 -23.91 29.02
C VAL A 123 2.82 -24.53 28.85
N GLU A 124 1.82 -23.77 28.43
CA GLU A 124 0.46 -24.25 28.16
C GLU A 124 0.49 -25.41 27.15
N ARG A 125 1.18 -25.22 26.03
CA ARG A 125 1.31 -26.25 24.98
C ARG A 125 2.01 -27.51 25.49
N MET A 126 3.13 -27.36 26.21
CA MET A 126 3.91 -28.49 26.69
C MET A 126 3.25 -29.25 27.83
N THR A 127 2.52 -28.58 28.71
CA THR A 127 1.76 -29.24 29.78
C THR A 127 0.48 -29.93 29.28
N GLY A 128 -0.08 -29.48 28.15
CA GLY A 128 -1.19 -30.15 27.47
C GLY A 128 -0.79 -31.40 26.70
N ASP A 129 0.48 -31.61 26.39
CA ASP A 129 1.01 -32.79 25.70
C ASP A 129 1.38 -33.88 26.67
N THR A 130 0.54 -34.91 26.78
CA THR A 130 0.77 -36.05 27.70
C THR A 130 1.85 -37.00 27.20
N THR A 131 2.37 -36.84 26.01
CA THR A 131 3.44 -37.71 25.45
C THR A 131 4.84 -37.23 25.81
N VAL A 132 4.96 -36.03 26.37
CA VAL A 132 6.24 -35.38 26.70
C VAL A 132 6.39 -35.22 28.20
N VAL A 133 7.59 -35.54 28.74
CA VAL A 133 7.94 -35.24 30.13
C VAL A 133 8.49 -33.82 30.20
N PHE A 134 7.64 -32.88 30.53
CA PHE A 134 7.96 -31.45 30.62
C PHE A 134 8.35 -31.07 32.09
N PRO A 135 9.33 -30.16 32.30
CA PRO A 135 9.65 -29.67 33.62
C PRO A 135 8.46 -29.07 34.37
N THR A 136 8.32 -29.38 35.65
CA THR A 136 7.24 -28.84 36.49
C THR A 136 7.77 -27.86 37.54
N PRO A 137 7.08 -26.71 37.76
CA PRO A 137 7.52 -25.76 38.77
C PRO A 137 7.41 -26.35 40.19
N LYS A 138 8.44 -26.18 41.02
CA LYS A 138 8.44 -26.59 42.43
C LYS A 138 8.17 -25.43 43.40
N TYR A 139 7.94 -24.23 42.87
CA TYR A 139 7.53 -23.05 43.65
C TYR A 139 6.03 -22.88 43.59
N LYS A 140 5.48 -22.24 44.64
CA LYS A 140 4.09 -21.86 44.70
C LYS A 140 3.95 -20.33 44.74
N ALA A 141 2.82 -19.77 44.28
CA ALA A 141 2.60 -18.34 44.30
C ALA A 141 2.68 -17.73 45.70
N GLU A 142 2.24 -18.48 46.74
CA GLU A 142 2.33 -18.09 48.14
C GLU A 142 3.76 -17.99 48.67
N ASP A 143 4.72 -18.75 48.10
CA ASP A 143 6.13 -18.68 48.47
C ASP A 143 6.73 -17.30 48.18
N LYS A 144 6.19 -16.57 47.20
CA LYS A 144 6.65 -15.22 46.86
C LYS A 144 6.58 -14.24 48.05
N THR A 145 5.57 -14.40 48.90
CA THR A 145 5.36 -13.54 50.06
C THR A 145 5.98 -14.17 51.34
N LYS A 146 5.91 -15.51 51.49
CA LYS A 146 6.34 -16.20 52.69
C LYS A 146 7.85 -16.42 52.75
N ASP A 147 8.49 -16.72 51.60
CA ASP A 147 9.92 -16.97 51.47
C ASP A 147 10.41 -16.52 50.08
N PRO A 148 10.66 -15.22 49.90
CA PRO A 148 11.04 -14.66 48.60
C PRO A 148 12.33 -15.25 48.02
N GLU A 149 13.30 -15.60 48.88
CA GLU A 149 14.59 -16.16 48.43
C GLU A 149 14.41 -17.57 47.89
N LYS A 150 13.66 -18.42 48.63
CA LYS A 150 13.29 -19.76 48.18
C LYS A 150 12.49 -19.69 46.84
N TYR A 151 11.52 -18.78 46.77
CA TYR A 151 10.74 -18.56 45.54
C TYR A 151 11.63 -18.23 44.36
N ALA A 152 12.51 -17.22 44.49
CA ALA A 152 13.43 -16.80 43.45
C ALA A 152 14.36 -17.94 42.98
N ARG A 153 14.92 -18.70 43.92
CA ARG A 153 15.78 -19.84 43.61
C ARG A 153 15.02 -20.94 42.86
N LEU A 154 13.86 -21.36 43.35
CA LEU A 154 13.06 -22.42 42.70
C LEU A 154 12.52 -21.98 41.35
N LYS A 155 12.14 -20.70 41.20
CA LYS A 155 11.75 -20.13 39.93
C LYS A 155 12.89 -20.19 38.92
N LYS A 156 14.09 -19.77 39.31
CA LYS A 156 15.28 -19.85 38.46
C LYS A 156 15.57 -21.28 38.03
N LEU A 157 15.53 -22.24 38.94
CA LEU A 157 15.76 -23.67 38.60
C LEU A 157 14.74 -24.20 37.59
N TYR A 158 13.48 -23.74 37.69
CA TYR A 158 12.44 -24.10 36.71
C TYR A 158 12.74 -23.50 35.33
N TYR A 159 13.08 -22.21 35.25
CA TYR A 159 13.44 -21.56 34.00
C TYR A 159 14.69 -22.21 33.36
N ASP A 160 15.70 -22.53 34.14
CA ASP A 160 16.90 -23.22 33.66
C ASP A 160 16.54 -24.62 33.10
N ALA A 161 15.62 -25.35 33.75
CA ALA A 161 15.15 -26.66 33.27
C ALA A 161 14.33 -26.54 31.99
N VAL A 162 13.47 -25.53 31.86
CA VAL A 162 12.70 -25.24 30.62
C VAL A 162 13.65 -24.86 29.48
N HIS A 163 14.65 -24.03 29.75
CA HIS A 163 15.68 -23.69 28.78
C HIS A 163 16.42 -24.92 28.26
N ALA A 164 16.89 -25.78 29.19
CA ALA A 164 17.55 -27.02 28.79
C ALA A 164 16.66 -27.94 27.96
N PHE A 165 15.36 -27.99 28.28
CA PHE A 165 14.37 -28.73 27.49
C PHE A 165 14.22 -28.17 26.09
N LEU A 166 14.07 -26.82 25.93
CA LEU A 166 14.00 -26.13 24.66
C LEU A 166 15.22 -26.39 23.77
N VAL A 167 16.42 -26.32 24.33
CA VAL A 167 17.69 -26.60 23.62
C VAL A 167 17.73 -28.02 23.09
N GLN A 168 17.25 -28.99 23.89
CA GLN A 168 17.19 -30.40 23.49
C GLN A 168 16.06 -30.70 22.49
N ASN A 169 14.99 -29.91 22.50
CA ASN A 169 13.79 -30.11 21.71
C ASN A 169 13.42 -28.83 20.91
N PRO A 170 14.26 -28.36 19.98
CA PRO A 170 14.03 -27.07 19.32
C PRO A 170 12.71 -27.00 18.51
N LYS A 171 12.22 -28.15 18.02
CA LYS A 171 10.94 -28.24 17.34
C LYS A 171 9.71 -28.15 18.26
N SER A 172 9.91 -28.17 19.58
CA SER A 172 8.80 -28.04 20.53
C SER A 172 8.14 -26.67 20.48
N THR A 173 8.75 -25.68 19.81
CA THR A 173 8.16 -24.34 19.58
C THR A 173 7.25 -24.27 18.36
N ASP A 174 7.21 -25.28 17.49
CA ASP A 174 6.54 -25.22 16.16
C ASP A 174 5.01 -24.99 16.22
N SER A 175 4.41 -25.07 17.39
CA SER A 175 2.95 -24.84 17.56
C SER A 175 2.61 -23.82 18.65
N ILE A 176 3.57 -23.00 19.06
CA ILE A 176 3.36 -21.98 20.12
C ILE A 176 2.34 -20.92 19.69
N ASP A 177 2.25 -20.64 18.39
CA ASP A 177 1.34 -19.65 17.80
C ASP A 177 -0.13 -19.97 18.10
N MET A 178 -0.50 -21.24 18.21
CA MET A 178 -1.88 -21.65 18.53
C MET A 178 -2.31 -21.14 19.92
N ALA A 179 -1.39 -21.06 20.87
CA ALA A 179 -1.67 -20.54 22.22
C ALA A 179 -1.48 -19.00 22.31
N LEU A 180 -1.01 -18.35 21.23
CA LEU A 180 -0.87 -16.90 21.15
C LEU A 180 -2.07 -16.20 20.52
N GLU A 181 -3.09 -16.93 20.05
CA GLU A 181 -4.24 -16.38 19.35
C GLU A 181 -4.92 -15.23 20.13
N GLY A 182 -5.08 -15.40 21.46
CA GLY A 182 -5.72 -14.40 22.33
C GLY A 182 -4.94 -13.09 22.47
N VAL A 183 -3.65 -13.08 22.18
CA VAL A 183 -2.76 -11.90 22.30
C VAL A 183 -2.19 -11.45 20.95
N ASN A 184 -2.48 -12.19 19.88
CA ASN A 184 -1.98 -11.88 18.54
C ASN A 184 -2.71 -10.65 17.93
N PRO A 185 -2.02 -9.52 17.71
CA PRO A 185 -2.64 -8.34 17.14
C PRO A 185 -2.66 -8.34 15.59
N GLY A 186 -2.20 -9.41 14.95
CA GLY A 186 -2.04 -9.48 13.49
C GLY A 186 -3.31 -9.09 12.73
N HIS A 187 -4.47 -9.63 13.11
CA HIS A 187 -5.73 -9.30 12.45
C HIS A 187 -6.12 -7.81 12.61
N LYS A 188 -5.91 -7.24 13.81
CA LYS A 188 -6.18 -5.80 14.03
C LYS A 188 -5.28 -4.93 13.16
N TRP A 189 -4.01 -5.32 13.05
CA TRP A 189 -3.04 -4.62 12.20
C TRP A 189 -3.40 -4.71 10.72
N GLU A 190 -3.77 -5.88 10.22
CA GLU A 190 -4.21 -6.08 8.83
C GLU A 190 -5.47 -5.26 8.52
N THR A 191 -6.43 -5.22 9.44
CA THR A 191 -7.64 -4.40 9.29
C THR A 191 -7.31 -2.92 9.21
N LEU A 192 -6.43 -2.43 10.09
CA LEU A 192 -5.99 -1.03 10.07
C LEU A 192 -5.30 -0.67 8.75
N ARG A 193 -4.40 -1.51 8.27
CA ARG A 193 -3.74 -1.33 6.97
C ARG A 193 -4.70 -1.37 5.79
N ALA A 194 -5.69 -2.24 5.84
CA ALA A 194 -6.70 -2.31 4.79
C ALA A 194 -7.54 -1.03 4.74
N GLN A 195 -7.92 -0.48 5.88
CA GLN A 195 -8.62 0.81 5.97
C GLN A 195 -7.77 1.95 5.45
N ASP A 196 -6.50 1.99 5.81
CA ASP A 196 -5.55 3.00 5.36
C ASP A 196 -5.35 2.95 3.84
N ASN A 197 -5.23 1.76 3.26
CA ASN A 197 -5.14 1.59 1.80
C ASN A 197 -6.38 2.15 1.08
N VAL A 198 -7.58 1.94 1.62
CA VAL A 198 -8.82 2.51 1.04
C VAL A 198 -8.80 4.05 1.09
N GLU A 199 -8.32 4.63 2.18
CA GLU A 199 -8.19 6.09 2.30
C GLU A 199 -7.11 6.65 1.37
N LEU A 200 -5.98 5.95 1.21
CA LEU A 200 -4.93 6.32 0.25
C LEU A 200 -5.45 6.26 -1.19
N ASP A 201 -6.18 5.21 -1.56
CA ASP A 201 -6.80 5.07 -2.88
C ASP A 201 -7.77 6.24 -3.15
N ARG A 202 -8.61 6.59 -2.17
CA ARG A 202 -9.53 7.73 -2.27
C ARG A 202 -8.77 9.05 -2.47
N HIS A 203 -7.75 9.30 -1.65
CA HIS A 203 -6.93 10.51 -1.75
C HIS A 203 -6.17 10.59 -3.07
N THR A 204 -5.65 9.47 -3.56
CA THR A 204 -4.99 9.38 -4.87
C THR A 204 -5.95 9.73 -6.00
N ALA A 205 -7.18 9.18 -5.96
CA ALA A 205 -8.20 9.47 -6.97
C ALA A 205 -8.65 10.95 -6.95
N GLU A 206 -8.76 11.54 -5.75
CA GLU A 206 -9.06 12.98 -5.58
C GLU A 206 -7.92 13.85 -6.15
N LEU A 207 -6.68 13.51 -5.88
CA LEU A 207 -5.51 14.22 -6.40
C LEU A 207 -5.42 14.09 -7.93
N ALA A 208 -5.66 12.88 -8.46
CA ALA A 208 -5.69 12.63 -9.90
C ALA A 208 -6.75 13.47 -10.61
N GLN A 209 -7.96 13.52 -10.08
CA GLN A 209 -9.08 14.24 -10.68
C GLN A 209 -9.04 15.76 -10.43
N GLY A 210 -8.56 16.19 -9.26
CA GLY A 210 -8.49 17.62 -8.91
C GLY A 210 -7.31 18.34 -9.54
N THR A 211 -6.14 17.70 -9.62
CA THR A 211 -4.89 18.35 -10.01
C THR A 211 -4.41 17.94 -11.40
N TYR A 212 -4.51 16.66 -11.75
CA TYR A 212 -3.87 16.10 -12.95
C TYR A 212 -4.84 15.81 -14.08
N LEU A 213 -6.15 15.95 -13.89
CA LEU A 213 -7.13 15.68 -14.93
C LEU A 213 -7.02 16.68 -16.08
N ALA A 214 -6.88 16.15 -17.31
CA ALA A 214 -6.96 16.91 -18.54
C ALA A 214 -8.36 16.75 -19.20
N ALA A 215 -8.89 15.52 -19.20
CA ALA A 215 -10.22 15.21 -19.74
C ALA A 215 -10.76 13.91 -19.18
N ARG A 216 -12.08 13.73 -19.23
CA ARG A 216 -12.78 12.48 -18.92
C ARG A 216 -13.65 12.08 -20.11
N ILE A 217 -13.75 10.79 -20.37
CA ILE A 217 -14.62 10.22 -21.40
C ILE A 217 -15.15 8.86 -20.96
N GLU A 218 -16.35 8.52 -21.43
CA GLU A 218 -16.89 7.17 -21.30
C GLU A 218 -16.81 6.45 -22.64
N THR A 219 -16.48 5.15 -22.63
CA THR A 219 -16.50 4.33 -23.83
C THR A 219 -17.94 4.07 -24.27
N ASP A 220 -18.13 3.94 -25.58
CA ASP A 220 -19.41 3.56 -26.17
C ASP A 220 -19.67 2.04 -26.06
N VAL A 221 -20.71 1.56 -26.77
CA VAL A 221 -21.10 0.13 -26.80
C VAL A 221 -20.10 -0.76 -27.53
N GLN A 222 -19.21 -0.17 -28.35
CA GLN A 222 -18.10 -0.85 -29.04
C GLN A 222 -16.80 -0.82 -28.23
N GLY A 223 -16.79 -0.12 -27.07
CA GLY A 223 -15.62 0.09 -26.27
C GLY A 223 -14.69 1.18 -26.82
N GLU A 224 -15.24 2.09 -27.63
CA GLU A 224 -14.48 3.18 -28.23
C GLU A 224 -14.63 4.50 -27.45
N GLY A 225 -13.57 5.30 -27.43
CA GLY A 225 -13.57 6.64 -26.87
C GLY A 225 -12.84 7.62 -27.77
N PHE A 226 -13.32 8.88 -27.84
CA PHE A 226 -12.70 9.90 -28.66
C PHE A 226 -12.70 11.28 -27.96
N LEU A 227 -11.52 11.85 -27.81
CA LEU A 227 -11.28 13.18 -27.23
C LEU A 227 -10.67 14.12 -28.28
N ARG A 228 -11.21 15.34 -28.39
CA ARG A 228 -10.75 16.37 -29.32
C ARG A 228 -10.30 17.63 -28.60
N GLY A 229 -9.54 18.45 -29.29
CA GLY A 229 -9.17 19.78 -28.79
C GLY A 229 -8.17 19.72 -27.62
N LEU A 230 -7.40 18.64 -27.52
CA LEU A 230 -6.42 18.46 -26.47
C LEU A 230 -5.14 19.24 -26.78
N PRO A 231 -4.57 19.99 -25.83
CA PRO A 231 -3.26 20.59 -25.98
C PRO A 231 -2.21 19.52 -26.32
N ALA A 232 -1.24 19.87 -27.17
CA ALA A 232 -0.10 18.98 -27.44
C ALA A 232 0.68 18.73 -26.16
N GLY A 233 1.10 17.46 -25.93
CA GLY A 233 1.82 17.08 -24.71
C GLY A 233 1.81 15.60 -24.44
N ASN A 234 2.43 15.23 -23.31
CA ASN A 234 2.42 13.88 -22.79
C ASN A 234 1.30 13.72 -21.76
N TYR A 235 0.56 12.64 -21.90
CA TYR A 235 -0.57 12.30 -21.04
C TYR A 235 -0.56 10.82 -20.73
N TRP A 236 -1.45 10.40 -19.82
CA TRP A 236 -1.74 9.01 -19.51
C TRP A 236 -3.25 8.77 -19.62
N LEU A 237 -3.62 7.73 -20.36
CA LEU A 237 -5.00 7.27 -20.43
C LEU A 237 -5.19 6.22 -19.33
N SER A 238 -5.93 6.58 -18.30
CA SER A 238 -6.03 5.83 -17.05
C SER A 238 -7.46 5.45 -16.72
N SER A 239 -7.67 4.26 -16.18
CA SER A 239 -8.91 3.86 -15.50
C SER A 239 -8.91 4.25 -14.01
N LEU A 240 -7.91 5.01 -13.56
CA LEU A 240 -7.58 5.19 -12.15
C LEU A 240 -7.41 3.81 -11.47
N ASN A 241 -7.95 3.64 -10.26
CA ASN A 241 -7.99 2.34 -9.59
C ASN A 241 -9.36 1.64 -9.73
N ILE A 242 -10.10 1.96 -10.81
CA ILE A 242 -11.41 1.36 -11.11
C ILE A 242 -11.20 0.24 -12.11
N PRO A 243 -11.42 -1.04 -11.73
CA PRO A 243 -11.27 -2.15 -12.66
C PRO A 243 -12.45 -2.20 -13.64
N ALA A 244 -12.15 -2.25 -14.94
CA ALA A 244 -13.10 -2.65 -15.93
C ALA A 244 -13.25 -4.18 -15.91
N THR A 245 -14.45 -4.68 -16.18
CA THR A 245 -14.77 -6.13 -16.11
C THR A 245 -15.39 -6.62 -17.39
N ALA A 246 -15.01 -7.83 -17.82
CA ALA A 246 -15.66 -8.57 -18.87
C ALA A 246 -15.63 -10.08 -18.48
N GLY A 247 -16.80 -10.68 -18.29
CA GLY A 247 -16.90 -12.04 -17.72
C GLY A 247 -16.19 -12.15 -16.37
N ASP A 248 -15.23 -13.05 -16.28
CA ASP A 248 -14.37 -13.28 -15.10
C ASP A 248 -13.08 -12.45 -15.09
N ALA A 249 -12.78 -11.75 -16.19
CA ALA A 249 -11.56 -10.96 -16.32
C ALA A 249 -11.75 -9.52 -15.85
N ARG A 250 -10.67 -8.97 -15.28
CA ARG A 250 -10.58 -7.58 -14.82
C ARG A 250 -9.33 -6.94 -15.38
N ALA A 251 -9.38 -5.67 -15.74
CA ALA A 251 -8.25 -4.91 -16.21
C ALA A 251 -8.26 -3.48 -15.68
N LEU A 252 -7.06 -2.96 -15.43
CA LEU A 252 -6.77 -1.57 -15.11
C LEU A 252 -5.79 -1.03 -16.15
N TRP A 253 -5.87 0.23 -16.46
CA TRP A 253 -4.94 0.84 -17.41
C TRP A 253 -4.37 2.15 -16.88
N ASP A 254 -3.11 2.39 -17.22
CA ASP A 254 -2.38 3.65 -17.04
C ASP A 254 -1.36 3.77 -18.18
N VAL A 255 -1.84 4.05 -19.39
CA VAL A 255 -1.09 3.96 -20.64
C VAL A 255 -0.60 5.33 -21.08
N PRO A 256 0.69 5.54 -21.36
CA PRO A 256 1.20 6.82 -21.85
C PRO A 256 0.68 7.14 -23.25
N VAL A 257 0.29 8.39 -23.45
CA VAL A 257 -0.29 8.91 -24.69
C VAL A 257 0.38 10.23 -25.06
N VAL A 258 0.91 10.34 -26.26
CA VAL A 258 1.51 11.57 -26.80
C VAL A 258 0.53 12.24 -27.75
N ILE A 259 0.04 13.43 -27.40
CA ILE A 259 -0.81 14.24 -28.25
C ILE A 259 0.07 15.16 -29.10
N ARG A 260 -0.04 15.05 -30.43
CA ARG A 260 0.66 15.89 -31.39
C ARG A 260 -0.28 16.88 -32.05
N PRO A 261 0.19 18.09 -32.36
CA PRO A 261 -0.62 19.10 -33.04
C PRO A 261 -1.22 18.61 -34.35
N GLY A 262 -2.52 18.83 -34.54
CA GLY A 262 -3.25 18.50 -35.77
C GLY A 262 -3.39 17.00 -36.07
N GLN A 263 -2.98 16.12 -35.14
CA GLN A 263 -3.01 14.68 -35.36
C GLN A 263 -3.97 13.99 -34.39
N THR A 264 -4.46 12.81 -34.81
CA THR A 264 -5.18 11.88 -33.94
C THR A 264 -4.21 10.77 -33.52
N THR A 265 -4.02 10.63 -32.20
CA THR A 265 -3.25 9.51 -31.63
C THR A 265 -4.21 8.35 -31.37
N TYR A 266 -3.86 7.16 -31.85
CA TYR A 266 -4.66 5.94 -31.65
C TYR A 266 -4.06 5.09 -30.54
N VAL A 267 -4.89 4.60 -29.60
CA VAL A 267 -4.50 3.77 -28.46
C VAL A 267 -5.39 2.54 -28.40
N ALA A 268 -4.80 1.36 -28.31
CA ALA A 268 -5.50 0.12 -28.04
C ALA A 268 -5.25 -0.30 -26.61
N LEU A 269 -6.30 -0.33 -25.79
CA LEU A 269 -6.28 -0.87 -24.42
C LEU A 269 -6.76 -2.31 -24.45
N SER A 270 -5.95 -3.22 -23.91
CA SER A 270 -6.22 -4.66 -23.91
C SER A 270 -5.76 -5.29 -22.62
N SER A 271 -6.06 -6.57 -22.41
CA SER A 271 -5.52 -7.35 -21.28
C SER A 271 -3.99 -7.40 -21.28
N ILE A 272 -3.32 -7.23 -22.44
CA ILE A 272 -1.86 -7.30 -22.58
C ILE A 272 -1.16 -6.08 -21.97
N ASN A 273 -1.74 -4.87 -22.12
CA ASN A 273 -1.18 -3.63 -21.60
C ASN A 273 -1.93 -3.11 -20.36
N SER A 274 -2.70 -3.99 -19.73
CA SER A 274 -3.26 -3.70 -18.40
C SER A 274 -2.18 -3.68 -17.33
N VAL A 275 -2.38 -2.87 -16.30
CA VAL A 275 -1.51 -2.82 -15.13
C VAL A 275 -2.06 -3.73 -14.03
N ALA A 276 -1.16 -4.28 -13.20
CA ALA A 276 -1.56 -5.02 -12.02
C ALA A 276 -2.20 -4.08 -11.00
N HIS A 277 -3.22 -4.56 -10.28
CA HIS A 277 -3.80 -3.82 -9.18
C HIS A 277 -2.74 -3.67 -8.08
N PRO A 278 -2.38 -2.46 -7.64
CA PRO A 278 -1.29 -2.25 -6.67
C PRO A 278 -1.52 -2.93 -5.32
N HIS A 279 -2.78 -3.17 -4.95
CA HIS A 279 -3.19 -3.82 -3.69
C HIS A 279 -3.86 -5.19 -3.89
N ALA A 280 -3.85 -5.76 -5.11
CA ALA A 280 -4.30 -7.13 -5.31
C ALA A 280 -3.33 -8.07 -4.59
N LYS A 281 -3.79 -8.77 -3.55
CA LYS A 281 -3.04 -9.91 -2.99
C LYS A 281 -2.88 -10.95 -4.11
N PRO A 282 -1.65 -11.53 -4.26
CA PRO A 282 -1.45 -12.67 -5.15
C PRO A 282 -2.33 -13.87 -4.74
#